data_795cd44b77ebfcfe5bacb75c0dd721a8
#
_entry.id   795cd44b77ebfcfe5bacb75c0dd721a8
#
_cell.length_a   1.000
_cell.length_b   1.000
_cell.length_c   1.000
_cell.angle_alpha   90.00
_cell.angle_beta   90.00
_cell.angle_gamma   90.00
#
_symmetry.space_group_name_H-M   'P 1'
#
loop_
_entity.id
_entity.type
_entity.pdbx_description
1 polymer ?
#
loop_
_entity_poly.entity_id
_entity_poly.type
_entity_poly.pdbx_seq_one_letter_code
_entity_poly.pdbx_strand_id
1 'polypeptide(L)'
;MSLAPPLRYLAGYPAHLVAQVSDCLADGSLGERLRRKYPLPHAVRNDGALYAYVGELKARHLRNAAPLSKVVWDGKLQRVHNALGIHARVARVQGGQLRARREIRIANLFREAPPEFLRMIVVHELAHLKEAEHDKAFYQLCCRMEPDYHQLEFDVRTWLCLVEATGAALWAPSTP
;
A
#
# COMPACT_ATOMS: atom_id res chain seq x y z
N MET A 1 24.31 -3.01 5.90
CA MET A 1 24.42 -3.30 4.45
C MET A 1 23.09 -2.96 3.79
N SER A 2 23.11 -2.16 2.75
CA SER A 2 21.91 -1.88 1.96
C SER A 2 21.58 -3.11 1.11
N LEU A 3 20.30 -3.54 1.15
CA LEU A 3 19.84 -4.62 0.27
C LEU A 3 19.91 -4.17 -1.18
N ALA A 4 20.33 -5.06 -2.08
CA ALA A 4 20.33 -4.78 -3.52
C ALA A 4 18.88 -4.62 -4.02
N PRO A 5 18.62 -3.77 -5.03
CA PRO A 5 17.36 -3.84 -5.75
C PRO A 5 17.19 -5.25 -6.33
N PRO A 6 16.03 -5.87 -6.26
CA PRO A 6 14.73 -5.38 -5.83
C PRO A 6 14.41 -5.59 -4.34
N LEU A 7 15.30 -6.20 -3.55
CA LEU A 7 15.01 -6.60 -2.15
C LEU A 7 14.95 -5.45 -1.13
N ARG A 8 15.21 -4.21 -1.56
CA ARG A 8 15.19 -3.01 -0.68
C ARG A 8 13.86 -2.79 0.06
N TYR A 9 12.74 -3.30 -0.48
CA TYR A 9 11.41 -3.21 0.17
C TYR A 9 11.32 -4.05 1.44
N LEU A 10 12.23 -5.01 1.60
CA LEU A 10 12.31 -5.91 2.75
C LEU A 10 13.35 -5.45 3.78
N ALA A 11 13.84 -4.20 3.67
CA ALA A 11 14.74 -3.64 4.66
C ALA A 11 14.10 -3.67 6.06
N GLY A 12 14.82 -4.18 7.05
CA GLY A 12 14.33 -4.32 8.42
C GLY A 12 13.61 -5.65 8.72
N TYR A 13 13.32 -6.47 7.72
CA TYR A 13 12.80 -7.82 7.95
C TYR A 13 13.92 -8.81 8.33
N PRO A 14 13.58 -9.91 9.05
CA PRO A 14 14.54 -10.95 9.41
C PRO A 14 15.25 -11.52 8.17
N ALA A 15 16.57 -11.76 8.29
CA ALA A 15 17.40 -12.20 7.18
C ALA A 15 16.90 -13.50 6.51
N HIS A 16 16.33 -14.42 7.28
CA HIS A 16 15.80 -15.68 6.73
C HIS A 16 14.57 -15.46 5.84
N LEU A 17 13.72 -14.46 6.15
CA LEU A 17 12.58 -14.10 5.29
C LEU A 17 13.04 -13.43 4.00
N VAL A 18 14.03 -12.53 4.09
CA VAL A 18 14.62 -11.90 2.92
C VAL A 18 15.26 -12.94 1.98
N ALA A 19 15.98 -13.92 2.56
CA ALA A 19 16.57 -15.01 1.80
C ALA A 19 15.50 -15.88 1.09
N GLN A 20 14.42 -16.22 1.77
CA GLN A 20 13.31 -16.98 1.15
C GLN A 20 12.69 -16.22 -0.04
N VAL A 21 12.48 -14.91 0.08
CA VAL A 21 11.95 -14.10 -1.02
C VAL A 21 12.97 -14.05 -2.16
N SER A 22 14.26 -13.89 -1.85
CA SER A 22 15.34 -13.89 -2.85
C SER A 22 15.37 -15.20 -3.64
N ASP A 23 15.28 -16.34 -2.97
CA ASP A 23 15.27 -17.65 -3.59
C ASP A 23 14.05 -17.82 -4.51
N CYS A 24 12.87 -17.43 -4.05
CA CYS A 24 11.64 -17.48 -4.86
C CYS A 24 11.66 -16.51 -6.06
N LEU A 25 12.37 -15.40 -5.95
CA LEU A 25 12.61 -14.50 -7.10
C LEU A 25 13.56 -15.18 -8.10
N ALA A 26 14.65 -15.78 -7.61
CA ALA A 26 15.67 -16.40 -8.46
C ALA A 26 15.14 -17.64 -9.21
N ASP A 27 14.29 -18.44 -8.58
CA ASP A 27 13.68 -19.63 -9.19
C ASP A 27 12.39 -19.32 -9.96
N GLY A 28 11.91 -18.08 -9.94
CA GLY A 28 10.72 -17.62 -10.64
C GLY A 28 9.37 -18.05 -10.00
N SER A 29 9.39 -18.67 -8.84
CA SER A 29 8.16 -19.20 -8.19
C SER A 29 7.33 -18.16 -7.45
N LEU A 30 7.89 -16.97 -7.19
CA LEU A 30 7.27 -15.96 -6.32
C LEU A 30 5.91 -15.50 -6.84
N GLY A 31 5.79 -15.25 -8.14
CA GLY A 31 4.53 -14.80 -8.76
C GLY A 31 3.41 -15.84 -8.64
N GLU A 32 3.72 -17.11 -8.84
CA GLU A 32 2.73 -18.18 -8.68
C GLU A 32 2.29 -18.34 -7.22
N ARG A 33 3.22 -18.25 -6.28
CA ARG A 33 2.91 -18.30 -4.83
C ARG A 33 1.96 -17.18 -4.43
N LEU A 34 2.21 -15.95 -4.88
CA LEU A 34 1.34 -14.81 -4.61
C LEU A 34 -0.04 -14.98 -5.26
N ARG A 35 -0.12 -15.44 -6.53
CA ARG A 35 -1.40 -15.70 -7.21
C ARG A 35 -2.21 -16.80 -6.54
N ARG A 36 -1.55 -17.83 -6.03
CA ARG A 36 -2.22 -18.90 -5.29
C ARG A 36 -2.83 -18.41 -4.00
N LYS A 37 -2.12 -17.53 -3.28
CA LYS A 37 -2.60 -16.93 -2.03
C LYS A 37 -3.67 -15.86 -2.26
N TYR A 38 -3.53 -15.11 -3.34
CA TYR A 38 -4.40 -13.97 -3.70
C TYR A 38 -4.83 -14.12 -5.17
N PRO A 39 -5.86 -14.94 -5.45
CA PRO A 39 -6.17 -15.33 -6.84
C PRO A 39 -6.86 -14.25 -7.66
N LEU A 40 -7.56 -13.32 -7.04
CA LEU A 40 -8.44 -12.39 -7.73
C LEU A 40 -8.11 -10.92 -7.44
N PRO A 41 -8.13 -10.05 -8.47
CA PRO A 41 -8.06 -8.60 -8.26
C PRO A 41 -9.35 -8.05 -7.66
N HIS A 42 -9.26 -6.89 -6.99
CA HIS A 42 -10.44 -6.18 -6.51
C HIS A 42 -11.21 -5.48 -7.67
N ALA A 43 -12.43 -4.99 -7.36
CA ALA A 43 -13.30 -4.32 -8.34
C ALA A 43 -13.28 -2.78 -8.28
N VAL A 44 -12.47 -2.18 -7.41
CA VAL A 44 -12.39 -0.72 -7.21
C VAL A 44 -11.50 -0.11 -8.30
N ARG A 45 -12.09 0.40 -9.39
CA ARG A 45 -11.35 0.78 -10.61
C ARG A 45 -11.23 2.28 -10.86
N ASN A 46 -12.08 3.09 -10.27
CA ASN A 46 -12.10 4.54 -10.49
C ASN A 46 -12.05 5.31 -9.16
N ASP A 47 -11.84 6.61 -9.24
CA ASP A 47 -11.71 7.48 -8.06
C ASP A 47 -12.97 7.51 -7.21
N GLY A 48 -14.15 7.47 -7.82
CA GLY A 48 -15.44 7.45 -7.11
C GLY A 48 -15.59 6.18 -6.26
N ALA A 49 -15.30 5.02 -6.85
CA ALA A 49 -15.31 3.74 -6.14
C ALA A 49 -14.26 3.69 -5.03
N LEU A 50 -13.07 4.25 -5.28
CA LEU A 50 -12.01 4.33 -4.27
C LEU A 50 -12.43 5.26 -3.12
N TYR A 51 -13.01 6.41 -3.42
CA TYR A 51 -13.52 7.34 -2.40
C TYR A 51 -14.56 6.68 -1.51
N ALA A 52 -15.52 5.94 -2.09
CA ALA A 52 -16.52 5.20 -1.34
C ALA A 52 -15.89 4.12 -0.46
N TYR A 53 -14.97 3.33 -0.99
CA TYR A 53 -14.27 2.28 -0.27
C TYR A 53 -13.48 2.82 0.94
N VAL A 54 -12.69 3.88 0.74
CA VAL A 54 -11.93 4.55 1.81
C VAL A 54 -12.88 5.17 2.83
N GLY A 55 -13.97 5.79 2.37
CA GLY A 55 -14.99 6.39 3.22
C GLY A 55 -15.66 5.39 4.16
N GLU A 56 -15.98 4.20 3.68
CA GLU A 56 -16.54 3.12 4.49
C GLU A 56 -15.57 2.65 5.58
N LEU A 57 -14.32 2.39 5.23
CA LEU A 57 -13.29 2.01 6.21
C LEU A 57 -13.07 3.11 7.26
N LYS A 58 -12.99 4.37 6.81
CA LYS A 58 -12.86 5.52 7.72
C LYS A 58 -14.06 5.63 8.66
N ALA A 59 -15.27 5.52 8.15
CA ALA A 59 -16.49 5.60 8.95
C ALA A 59 -16.58 4.49 10.01
N ARG A 60 -16.07 3.31 9.67
CA ARG A 60 -16.06 2.15 10.58
C ARG A 60 -15.03 2.32 11.71
N HIS A 61 -13.84 2.79 11.42
CA HIS A 61 -12.71 2.74 12.34
C HIS A 61 -12.23 4.10 12.87
N LEU A 62 -12.48 5.19 12.13
CA LEU A 62 -11.95 6.53 12.40
C LEU A 62 -13.05 7.59 12.32
N ARG A 63 -14.18 7.37 12.97
CA ARG A 63 -15.36 8.26 12.92
C ARG A 63 -15.04 9.71 13.26
N ASN A 64 -14.16 9.91 14.24
CA ASN A 64 -13.79 11.25 14.73
C ASN A 64 -12.62 11.87 13.96
N ALA A 65 -12.05 11.17 12.97
CA ALA A 65 -11.06 11.77 12.10
C ALA A 65 -11.72 12.76 11.14
N ALA A 66 -11.04 13.87 10.89
CA ALA A 66 -11.60 14.89 10.02
C ALA A 66 -11.90 14.37 8.60
N PRO A 67 -12.86 15.00 7.90
CA PRO A 67 -13.26 14.56 6.57
C PRO A 67 -12.12 14.61 5.57
N LEU A 68 -12.12 13.66 4.63
CA LEU A 68 -11.18 13.63 3.51
C LEU A 68 -11.65 14.62 2.44
N SER A 69 -10.72 15.44 1.94
CA SER A 69 -10.99 16.37 0.85
C SER A 69 -10.91 15.71 -0.52
N LYS A 70 -10.08 14.66 -0.64
CA LYS A 70 -9.84 13.97 -1.90
C LYS A 70 -9.30 12.56 -1.68
N VAL A 71 -9.77 11.61 -2.51
CA VAL A 71 -9.21 10.26 -2.60
C VAL A 71 -9.14 9.90 -4.08
N VAL A 72 -7.95 9.58 -4.57
CA VAL A 72 -7.73 9.32 -6.00
C VAL A 72 -6.68 8.25 -6.22
N TRP A 73 -6.80 7.58 -7.36
CA TRP A 73 -5.73 6.84 -7.98
C TRP A 73 -4.69 7.79 -8.54
N ASP A 74 -3.40 7.55 -8.30
CA ASP A 74 -2.34 8.44 -8.74
C ASP A 74 -1.30 7.71 -9.61
N GLY A 75 -1.30 8.06 -10.90
CA GLY A 75 -0.33 7.52 -11.85
C GLY A 75 1.04 8.19 -11.78
N LYS A 76 1.16 9.32 -11.08
CA LYS A 76 2.42 10.05 -10.90
C LYS A 76 3.22 9.59 -9.68
N LEU A 77 2.58 8.87 -8.76
CA LEU A 77 3.30 8.20 -7.69
C LEU A 77 4.22 7.18 -8.34
N GLN A 78 5.49 7.56 -8.45
CA GLN A 78 6.50 6.76 -9.12
C GLN A 78 6.56 5.36 -8.52
N ARG A 79 6.44 4.49 -9.39
CA ARG A 79 6.23 3.06 -9.43
C ARG A 79 6.44 2.26 -8.17
N VAL A 80 7.15 2.65 -7.14
CA VAL A 80 7.35 1.74 -6.03
C VAL A 80 8.01 2.42 -4.83
N HIS A 81 8.77 3.50 -5.05
CA HIS A 81 9.45 4.20 -3.95
C HIS A 81 8.51 4.85 -2.93
N ASN A 82 7.29 5.21 -3.37
CA ASN A 82 6.33 5.95 -2.57
C ASN A 82 5.15 5.10 -2.07
N ALA A 83 5.09 3.81 -2.44
CA ALA A 83 3.94 2.98 -2.07
C ALA A 83 3.87 2.67 -0.56
N LEU A 84 4.99 2.73 0.16
CA LEU A 84 5.06 2.36 1.57
C LEU A 84 6.04 3.22 2.39
N GLY A 85 6.46 4.39 1.94
CA GLY A 85 7.50 5.04 2.71
C GLY A 85 7.80 6.51 2.50
N ILE A 86 7.14 7.22 1.62
CA ILE A 86 7.38 8.66 1.48
C ILE A 86 6.05 9.40 1.57
N HIS A 87 5.71 9.84 2.78
CA HIS A 87 4.69 10.85 2.96
C HIS A 87 5.22 12.17 2.46
N ALA A 88 4.88 12.53 1.23
CA ALA A 88 4.88 13.92 0.87
C ALA A 88 3.70 14.58 1.62
N ARG A 89 3.91 15.06 2.83
CA ARG A 89 3.09 16.12 3.37
C ARG A 89 3.23 17.30 2.42
N VAL A 90 2.34 17.40 1.44
CA VAL A 90 2.23 18.63 0.66
C VAL A 90 1.56 19.67 1.55
N ALA A 91 2.32 20.24 2.46
CA ALA A 91 1.96 21.47 3.11
C ALA A 91 2.11 22.60 2.07
N ARG A 92 1.04 22.95 1.38
CA ARG A 92 0.98 24.20 0.64
C ARG A 92 0.59 25.30 1.61
N VAL A 93 1.56 26.17 1.88
CA VAL A 93 1.28 27.48 2.49
C VAL A 93 0.60 28.35 1.43
N GLN A 94 -0.68 28.58 1.59
CA GLN A 94 -1.42 29.57 0.83
C GLN A 94 -2.10 30.51 1.84
N GLY A 95 -1.63 31.76 1.90
CA GLY A 95 -2.25 32.78 2.71
C GLY A 95 -2.13 32.62 4.23
N GLY A 96 -0.96 32.26 4.77
CA GLY A 96 -0.67 32.31 6.21
C GLY A 96 -1.35 31.25 7.08
N GLN A 97 -2.14 30.32 6.52
CA GLN A 97 -2.72 29.19 7.22
C GLN A 97 -2.30 27.89 6.58
N LEU A 98 -1.61 27.03 7.33
CA LEU A 98 -1.33 25.64 7.03
C LEU A 98 -2.65 24.85 7.06
N ARG A 99 -3.37 24.80 5.95
CA ARG A 99 -4.42 23.81 5.76
C ARG A 99 -3.74 22.52 5.29
N ALA A 100 -3.53 21.58 6.20
CA ALA A 100 -3.19 20.22 5.85
C ALA A 100 -4.31 19.68 4.94
N ARG A 101 -4.05 19.56 3.64
CA ARG A 101 -4.97 18.89 2.71
C ARG A 101 -4.99 17.42 3.10
N ARG A 102 -6.15 16.94 3.52
CA ARG A 102 -6.39 15.54 3.87
C ARG A 102 -6.75 14.78 2.61
N GLU A 103 -5.76 14.62 1.76
CA GLU A 103 -5.87 13.86 0.54
C GLU A 103 -5.25 12.49 0.73
N ILE A 104 -5.93 11.45 0.26
CA ILE A 104 -5.36 10.11 0.12
C ILE A 104 -5.13 9.85 -1.37
N ARG A 105 -3.91 9.45 -1.69
CA ARG A 105 -3.50 9.09 -3.04
C ARG A 105 -2.96 7.67 -3.04
N ILE A 106 -3.58 6.79 -3.81
CA ILE A 106 -3.15 5.41 -3.94
C ILE A 106 -2.49 5.22 -5.31
N ALA A 107 -1.29 4.66 -5.33
CA ALA A 107 -0.58 4.41 -6.58
C ALA A 107 -1.40 3.52 -7.52
N ASN A 108 -1.42 3.86 -8.82
CA ASN A 108 -2.11 3.08 -9.85
C ASN A 108 -1.71 1.60 -9.88
N LEU A 109 -0.52 1.27 -9.39
CA LEU A 109 -0.08 -0.11 -9.26
C LEU A 109 -1.08 -0.99 -8.50
N PHE A 110 -1.77 -0.43 -7.50
CA PHE A 110 -2.76 -1.16 -6.69
C PHE A 110 -4.13 -1.33 -7.38
N ARG A 111 -4.39 -0.72 -8.54
CA ARG A 111 -5.71 -0.82 -9.20
C ARG A 111 -6.08 -2.23 -9.62
N GLU A 112 -5.07 -3.04 -9.95
CA GLU A 112 -5.24 -4.43 -10.38
C GLU A 112 -4.85 -5.43 -9.28
N ALA A 113 -4.48 -4.95 -8.10
CA ALA A 113 -4.06 -5.77 -6.98
C ALA A 113 -5.24 -6.54 -6.34
N PRO A 114 -4.97 -7.55 -5.51
CA PRO A 114 -6.00 -8.22 -4.71
C PRO A 114 -6.68 -7.27 -3.71
N PRO A 115 -7.92 -7.59 -3.29
CA PRO A 115 -8.64 -6.77 -2.31
C PRO A 115 -7.92 -6.64 -0.97
N GLU A 116 -7.15 -7.64 -0.58
CA GLU A 116 -6.34 -7.62 0.65
C GLU A 116 -5.22 -6.57 0.55
N PHE A 117 -4.59 -6.42 -0.61
CA PHE A 117 -3.54 -5.44 -0.84
C PHE A 117 -4.10 -4.01 -0.89
N LEU A 118 -5.25 -3.83 -1.54
CA LEU A 118 -5.95 -2.55 -1.51
C LEU A 118 -6.31 -2.18 -0.06
N ARG A 119 -6.85 -3.11 0.71
CA ARG A 119 -7.21 -2.87 2.11
C ARG A 119 -5.98 -2.49 2.93
N MET A 120 -4.86 -3.20 2.77
CA MET A 120 -3.63 -2.90 3.49
C MET A 120 -3.16 -1.47 3.22
N ILE A 121 -3.05 -1.07 1.95
CA ILE A 121 -2.55 0.28 1.62
C ILE A 121 -3.53 1.38 2.05
N VAL A 122 -4.83 1.16 1.95
CA VAL A 122 -5.84 2.12 2.42
C VAL A 122 -5.81 2.24 3.95
N VAL A 123 -5.66 1.15 4.68
CA VAL A 123 -5.48 1.16 6.15
C VAL A 123 -4.23 1.94 6.53
N HIS A 124 -3.12 1.75 5.81
CA HIS A 124 -1.87 2.49 5.99
C HIS A 124 -2.08 4.00 5.86
N GLU A 125 -2.72 4.43 4.79
CA GLU A 125 -3.00 5.85 4.52
C GLU A 125 -4.01 6.44 5.53
N LEU A 126 -5.01 5.66 5.94
CA LEU A 126 -5.96 6.09 6.96
C LEU A 126 -5.29 6.25 8.34
N ALA A 127 -4.35 5.37 8.70
CA ALA A 127 -3.60 5.47 9.95
C ALA A 127 -2.84 6.80 10.03
N HIS A 128 -2.31 7.28 8.91
CA HIS A 128 -1.62 8.58 8.84
C HIS A 128 -2.51 9.80 9.08
N LEU A 129 -3.82 9.65 9.10
CA LEU A 129 -4.70 10.73 9.54
C LEU A 129 -4.50 11.07 11.03
N LYS A 130 -3.98 10.12 11.82
CA LYS A 130 -3.74 10.28 13.25
C LYS A 130 -2.27 10.18 13.62
N GLU A 131 -1.54 9.25 13.03
CA GLU A 131 -0.16 8.93 13.36
C GLU A 131 0.75 9.30 12.19
N ALA A 132 1.60 10.30 12.38
CA ALA A 132 2.46 10.80 11.30
C ALA A 132 3.63 9.85 10.99
N GLU A 133 4.18 9.23 12.02
CA GLU A 133 5.37 8.38 11.95
C GLU A 133 5.00 6.91 12.01
N HIS A 134 5.81 6.05 11.40
CA HIS A 134 5.65 4.60 11.44
C HIS A 134 6.19 4.02 12.77
N ASP A 135 5.63 4.47 13.86
CA ASP A 135 5.97 4.03 15.22
C ASP A 135 4.99 2.96 15.75
N LYS A 136 5.15 2.61 17.01
CA LYS A 136 4.29 1.61 17.65
C LYS A 136 2.81 2.00 17.61
N ALA A 137 2.49 3.28 17.80
CA ALA A 137 1.10 3.76 17.78
C ALA A 137 0.48 3.62 16.39
N PHE A 138 1.23 3.94 15.35
CA PHE A 138 0.83 3.73 13.96
C PHE A 138 0.48 2.26 13.68
N TYR A 139 1.39 1.34 13.99
CA TYR A 139 1.15 -0.09 13.72
C TYR A 139 0.03 -0.68 14.57
N GLN A 140 -0.12 -0.24 15.81
CA GLN A 140 -1.28 -0.61 16.63
C GLN A 140 -2.59 -0.14 16.01
N LEU A 141 -2.62 1.05 15.43
CA LEU A 141 -3.79 1.57 14.72
C LEU A 141 -4.08 0.78 13.45
N CYS A 142 -3.05 0.47 12.65
CA CYS A 142 -3.18 -0.38 11.47
C CYS A 142 -3.76 -1.76 11.83
N CYS A 143 -3.20 -2.43 12.83
CA CYS A 143 -3.66 -3.76 13.26
C CYS A 143 -5.06 -3.75 13.89
N ARG A 144 -5.51 -2.62 14.41
CA ARG A 144 -6.90 -2.46 14.87
C ARG A 144 -7.89 -2.39 13.72
N MET A 145 -7.49 -1.76 12.61
CA MET A 145 -8.31 -1.66 11.40
C MET A 145 -8.24 -2.93 10.54
N GLU A 146 -7.08 -3.59 10.53
CA GLU A 146 -6.81 -4.82 9.80
C GLU A 146 -5.93 -5.74 10.66
N PRO A 147 -6.50 -6.78 11.30
CA PRO A 147 -5.73 -7.67 12.17
C PRO A 147 -4.52 -8.34 11.52
N ASP A 148 -4.60 -8.63 10.22
CA ASP A 148 -3.53 -9.27 9.45
C ASP A 148 -2.57 -8.25 8.81
N TYR A 149 -2.60 -6.98 9.23
CA TYR A 149 -1.86 -5.89 8.61
C TYR A 149 -0.38 -6.21 8.38
N HIS A 150 0.32 -6.75 9.38
CA HIS A 150 1.76 -7.05 9.25
C HIS A 150 2.05 -8.10 8.19
N GLN A 151 1.21 -9.14 8.10
CA GLN A 151 1.36 -10.16 7.06
C GLN A 151 1.06 -9.59 5.67
N LEU A 152 0.02 -8.79 5.57
CA LEU A 152 -0.36 -8.14 4.31
C LEU A 152 0.71 -7.14 3.86
N GLU A 153 1.28 -6.37 4.79
CA GLU A 153 2.39 -5.46 4.48
C GLU A 153 3.60 -6.22 3.95
N PHE A 154 3.98 -7.34 4.59
CA PHE A 154 5.06 -8.19 4.11
C PHE A 154 4.78 -8.73 2.71
N ASP A 155 3.57 -9.23 2.45
CA ASP A 155 3.20 -9.78 1.14
C ASP A 155 3.14 -8.69 0.05
N VAL A 156 2.68 -7.49 0.38
CA VAL A 156 2.74 -6.33 -0.54
C VAL A 156 4.19 -5.97 -0.85
N ARG A 157 5.07 -5.87 0.15
CA ARG A 157 6.50 -5.57 -0.06
C ARG A 157 7.18 -6.64 -0.90
N THR A 158 6.82 -7.90 -0.69
CA THR A 158 7.29 -9.05 -1.50
C THR A 158 6.82 -8.92 -2.96
N TRP A 159 5.55 -8.56 -3.17
CA TRP A 159 5.03 -8.26 -4.50
C TRP A 159 5.75 -7.09 -5.17
N LEU A 160 6.07 -6.03 -4.42
CA LEU A 160 6.84 -4.90 -4.94
C LEU A 160 8.25 -5.33 -5.38
N CYS A 161 8.89 -6.26 -4.66
CA CYS A 161 10.16 -6.85 -5.10
C CYS A 161 10.01 -7.56 -6.46
N LEU A 162 8.92 -8.30 -6.65
CA LEU A 162 8.63 -8.99 -7.91
C LEU A 162 8.40 -7.99 -9.05
N VAL A 163 7.58 -6.96 -8.81
CA VAL A 163 7.29 -5.92 -9.81
C VAL A 163 8.58 -5.20 -10.24
N GLU A 164 9.45 -4.86 -9.30
CA GLU A 164 10.72 -4.22 -9.61
C GLU A 164 11.66 -5.14 -10.39
N ALA A 165 11.70 -6.41 -10.04
CA ALA A 165 12.57 -7.38 -10.69
C ALA A 165 12.11 -7.73 -12.13
N THR A 166 10.81 -7.79 -12.37
CA THR A 166 10.26 -8.36 -13.61
C THR A 166 9.46 -7.36 -14.45
N GLY A 167 9.00 -6.26 -13.87
CA GLY A 167 8.05 -5.33 -14.50
C GLY A 167 6.65 -5.93 -14.73
N ALA A 168 6.39 -7.14 -14.24
CA ALA A 168 5.17 -7.87 -14.55
C ALA A 168 3.98 -7.38 -13.71
N ALA A 169 2.85 -7.10 -14.38
CA ALA A 169 1.56 -7.02 -13.72
C ALA A 169 1.11 -8.44 -13.37
N LEU A 170 1.10 -8.77 -12.07
CA LEU A 170 0.78 -10.12 -11.62
C LEU A 170 -0.71 -10.46 -11.77
N TRP A 171 -1.57 -9.47 -11.56
CA TRP A 171 -3.00 -9.55 -11.79
C TRP A 171 -3.33 -8.62 -12.96
N ALA A 172 -3.80 -9.21 -14.06
CA ALA A 172 -4.30 -8.45 -15.20
C ALA A 172 -5.82 -8.24 -15.07
N PRO A 173 -6.39 -7.15 -15.63
CA PRO A 173 -7.84 -7.06 -15.75
C PRO A 173 -8.32 -8.26 -16.55
N SER A 174 -9.35 -8.95 -16.04
CA SER A 174 -10.02 -9.98 -16.83
C SER A 174 -10.51 -9.33 -18.12
N THR A 175 -9.93 -9.71 -19.23
CA THR A 175 -10.45 -9.33 -20.54
C THR A 175 -11.87 -9.91 -20.63
N PRO A 176 -12.88 -9.09 -21.00
CA PRO A 176 -14.26 -9.58 -21.13
C PRO A 176 -14.37 -10.63 -22.24
#